data_a736906f189373121c8acad614c7ec17
#
_entry.id   a736906f189373121c8acad614c7ec17
#
_cell.length_a   1.000
_cell.length_b   1.000
_cell.length_c   1.000
_cell.angle_alpha   90.00
_cell.angle_beta   90.00
_cell.angle_gamma   90.00
#
_symmetry.space_group_name_H-M   'P 1'
#
loop_
_entity.id
_entity.type
_entity.pdbx_description
1 polymer ?
#
loop_
_entity_poly.entity_id
_entity_poly.type
_entity_poly.pdbx_seq_one_letter_code
_entity_poly.pdbx_strand_id
1 'polypeptide(L)'
;MKRRKFVGSALTGGLALIASRSFATRQSKMADARIEILLNEPIGKINPEIYGHFAEHLGGVIYDGIWVGENSKIPNVNGIRKALIDALKPIKPGVIRWPGGCFADSYNWRDGIGPKKDRPRRTNFWAGAQEWPKGAPDGPWKYDTNQFGTDDFVRLCQLTNSQAYLAANLRSLTARDFYEWVEYCNSPAGSTTLGDARGGAPYNVRYWGVGNESWGCGGNFTPEEYAQEYRRFSEWVPGYGQNLRFIGSGPNGGDLSWSRRFFARMAERGGFNKMYGWGLHHYSWNVSSGRTTDWFEGKGDGLKFPTEEYYELLAHGDQIENLINDHWAIMGEFDKQHRVKLIVDEWGSWFKPGSELHPSHLLGQQSTMRDAILAGMTLDTFHRHADKIVMANIAQLVNCLQALFFAHEDKFTLTPTYHVFDLFTAHQGSESVRTLVSAPRAKYTRDGKPASLRGLSSSASQQGKQLTITITNPDLTEAHETEIALRGASVKEVKVTTLSGAMTAHNSFENTHAVEPKEGRATLRSDGILIYNAAPVSVTKLQITLA
;
A
#
# COMPACT_ATOMS: atom_id res chain seq x y z
N MET A 1 63.86 -17.48 -61.65
CA MET A 1 64.34 -16.67 -62.76
C MET A 1 64.00 -15.21 -62.53
N LYS A 2 65.10 -14.36 -62.53
CA LYS A 2 65.15 -12.88 -62.75
C LYS A 2 64.25 -11.97 -61.91
N ARG A 3 64.74 -11.42 -60.81
CA ARG A 3 65.42 -10.11 -60.62
C ARG A 3 65.03 -8.98 -61.61
N ARG A 4 64.50 -7.89 -61.08
CA ARG A 4 64.99 -6.55 -61.41
C ARG A 4 64.68 -5.54 -60.28
N LYS A 5 65.75 -4.95 -59.77
CA LYS A 5 65.79 -3.72 -58.98
C LYS A 5 65.53 -2.51 -59.87
N PHE A 6 64.94 -1.46 -59.35
CA PHE A 6 65.35 -0.08 -59.77
C PHE A 6 65.32 0.88 -58.59
N VAL A 7 66.29 1.77 -58.68
CA VAL A 7 66.80 2.65 -57.66
C VAL A 7 66.18 4.04 -57.78
N GLY A 8 65.97 4.71 -56.66
CA GLY A 8 66.32 6.08 -56.38
C GLY A 8 65.52 7.23 -56.90
N SER A 9 65.04 8.06 -56.02
CA SER A 9 65.49 9.47 -55.91
C SER A 9 64.82 10.15 -54.75
N ALA A 10 65.59 10.74 -53.90
CA ALA A 10 65.20 11.62 -52.81
C ALA A 10 64.79 13.00 -53.36
N LEU A 11 63.71 13.55 -52.74
CA LEU A 11 63.47 15.00 -52.78
C LEU A 11 62.89 15.44 -51.43
N THR A 12 63.71 16.26 -50.77
CA THR A 12 63.42 17.06 -49.59
C THR A 12 62.36 18.09 -49.83
N GLY A 13 61.37 18.21 -48.92
CA GLY A 13 60.39 19.28 -48.98
C GLY A 13 59.46 19.33 -47.74
N GLY A 14 59.76 20.23 -46.83
CA GLY A 14 58.82 21.02 -46.04
C GLY A 14 58.03 20.35 -44.95
N LEU A 15 58.42 20.42 -43.69
CA LEU A 15 57.61 20.27 -42.50
C LEU A 15 56.50 21.34 -42.49
N ALA A 16 55.23 20.93 -42.66
CA ALA A 16 54.07 21.69 -42.20
C ALA A 16 53.44 20.92 -41.05
N LEU A 17 53.67 21.38 -39.82
CA LEU A 17 52.96 20.93 -38.61
C LEU A 17 51.50 21.38 -38.71
N ILE A 18 50.62 20.54 -39.17
CA ILE A 18 49.19 20.67 -38.99
C ILE A 18 48.86 20.08 -37.63
N ALA A 19 48.68 20.96 -36.63
CA ALA A 19 48.12 20.59 -35.34
C ALA A 19 46.65 20.13 -35.57
N SER A 20 46.46 18.83 -35.75
CA SER A 20 45.15 18.21 -35.66
C SER A 20 44.62 18.35 -34.23
N ARG A 21 43.81 19.38 -33.99
CA ARG A 21 42.95 19.42 -32.80
C ARG A 21 42.01 18.22 -32.90
N SER A 22 42.35 17.15 -32.20
CA SER A 22 41.42 16.07 -31.91
C SER A 22 40.25 16.67 -31.12
N PHE A 23 39.19 17.02 -31.80
CA PHE A 23 37.87 17.13 -31.16
C PHE A 23 37.53 15.73 -30.68
N ALA A 24 37.90 15.41 -29.43
CA ALA A 24 37.28 14.33 -28.72
C ALA A 24 35.81 14.73 -28.55
N THR A 25 34.96 14.31 -29.50
CA THR A 25 33.54 14.24 -29.30
C THR A 25 33.35 13.35 -28.09
N ARG A 26 33.07 13.96 -26.93
CA ARG A 26 32.51 13.26 -25.79
C ARG A 26 31.24 12.63 -26.31
N GLN A 27 31.31 11.37 -26.73
CA GLN A 27 30.12 10.56 -26.90
C GLN A 27 29.39 10.63 -25.56
N SER A 28 28.32 11.38 -25.48
CA SER A 28 27.44 11.36 -24.32
C SER A 28 27.03 9.90 -24.15
N LYS A 29 27.44 9.28 -23.05
CA LYS A 29 26.95 7.94 -22.71
C LYS A 29 25.43 8.04 -22.78
N MET A 30 24.80 7.27 -23.65
CA MET A 30 23.34 7.25 -23.73
C MET A 30 22.84 6.81 -22.34
N ALA A 31 21.82 7.49 -21.84
CA ALA A 31 21.13 7.08 -20.63
C ALA A 31 20.68 5.64 -20.76
N ASP A 32 20.85 4.86 -19.74
CA ASP A 32 20.52 3.43 -19.74
C ASP A 32 19.03 3.16 -19.47
N ALA A 33 18.30 4.17 -18.95
CA ALA A 33 16.87 4.12 -18.71
C ALA A 33 16.13 5.32 -19.31
N ARG A 34 14.85 5.12 -19.60
CA ARG A 34 13.97 6.16 -20.14
C ARG A 34 12.56 6.05 -19.59
N ILE A 35 11.99 7.19 -19.22
CA ILE A 35 10.60 7.34 -18.80
C ILE A 35 9.95 8.37 -19.74
N GLU A 36 8.86 7.98 -20.40
CA GLU A 36 8.01 8.89 -21.18
C GLU A 36 6.68 9.11 -20.49
N ILE A 37 6.33 10.37 -20.28
CA ILE A 37 5.08 10.79 -19.67
C ILE A 37 4.17 11.36 -20.77
N LEU A 38 3.04 10.71 -21.00
CA LEU A 38 2.07 11.10 -22.02
C LEU A 38 0.94 11.91 -21.38
N LEU A 39 1.13 13.22 -21.25
CA LEU A 39 0.21 14.12 -20.51
C LEU A 39 -1.20 14.18 -21.11
N ASN A 40 -1.34 13.88 -22.41
CA ASN A 40 -2.62 13.85 -23.12
C ASN A 40 -3.33 12.48 -23.05
N GLU A 41 -2.78 11.53 -22.28
CA GLU A 41 -3.36 10.20 -22.11
C GLU A 41 -3.70 9.95 -20.61
N PRO A 42 -4.78 10.57 -20.11
CA PRO A 42 -5.22 10.34 -18.74
C PRO A 42 -5.71 8.89 -18.57
N ILE A 43 -5.42 8.31 -17.40
CA ILE A 43 -5.86 6.97 -17.01
C ILE A 43 -7.09 7.05 -16.13
N GLY A 44 -7.05 7.93 -15.12
CA GLY A 44 -8.10 8.11 -14.14
C GLY A 44 -7.61 8.87 -12.91
N LYS A 45 -8.56 9.26 -12.08
CA LYS A 45 -8.26 9.98 -10.85
C LYS A 45 -7.63 9.05 -9.81
N ILE A 46 -6.50 9.43 -9.25
CA ILE A 46 -5.91 8.77 -8.09
C ILE A 46 -6.74 9.17 -6.86
N ASN A 47 -7.66 8.29 -6.47
CA ASN A 47 -8.50 8.56 -5.32
C ASN A 47 -7.67 8.60 -4.03
N PRO A 48 -7.95 9.53 -3.09
CA PRO A 48 -7.26 9.57 -1.80
C PRO A 48 -7.33 8.26 -1.02
N GLU A 49 -8.40 7.48 -1.20
CA GLU A 49 -8.63 6.19 -0.56
C GLU A 49 -7.65 5.09 -1.01
N ILE A 50 -6.87 5.29 -2.10
CA ILE A 50 -5.73 4.44 -2.46
C ILE A 50 -4.62 4.51 -1.38
N TYR A 51 -4.57 5.60 -0.62
CA TYR A 51 -3.70 5.79 0.52
C TYR A 51 -4.40 5.47 1.84
N GLY A 52 -5.13 4.36 1.83
CA GLY A 52 -5.82 3.84 2.99
C GLY A 52 -4.91 2.99 3.88
N HIS A 53 -5.37 2.81 5.10
CA HIS A 53 -4.70 2.03 6.12
C HIS A 53 -5.64 1.02 6.74
N PHE A 54 -5.08 -0.08 7.21
CA PHE A 54 -5.79 -1.13 7.90
C PHE A 54 -5.41 -1.14 9.38
N ALA A 55 -6.39 -1.21 10.26
CA ALA A 55 -6.22 -1.30 11.71
C ALA A 55 -7.12 -2.41 12.27
N GLU A 56 -6.52 -3.37 12.93
CA GLU A 56 -7.19 -4.54 13.49
C GLU A 56 -6.93 -4.66 14.99
N HIS A 57 -7.89 -5.20 15.75
CA HIS A 57 -7.67 -5.62 17.13
C HIS A 57 -6.75 -6.85 17.18
N LEU A 58 -5.49 -6.65 16.80
CA LEU A 58 -4.46 -7.66 16.68
C LEU A 58 -3.18 -7.16 17.36
N GLY A 59 -2.64 -7.94 18.29
CA GLY A 59 -1.40 -7.58 18.98
C GLY A 59 -1.39 -6.14 19.46
N GLY A 60 -0.30 -5.44 19.18
CA GLY A 60 -0.09 -4.05 19.61
C GLY A 60 -0.67 -2.98 18.67
N VAL A 61 -1.60 -3.30 17.77
CA VAL A 61 -2.15 -2.30 16.84
C VAL A 61 -3.08 -1.33 17.56
N ILE A 62 -4.15 -1.84 18.15
CA ILE A 62 -5.12 -0.99 18.85
C ILE A 62 -4.56 -0.57 20.21
N TYR A 63 -4.37 -1.53 21.12
CA TYR A 63 -3.83 -1.25 22.45
C TYR A 63 -2.32 -1.15 22.39
N ASP A 64 -1.76 -0.07 22.92
CA ASP A 64 -0.40 0.42 22.80
C ASP A 64 -0.15 1.24 21.51
N GLY A 65 -0.50 0.77 20.34
CA GLY A 65 -0.29 1.50 19.07
C GLY A 65 -1.17 2.74 18.92
N ILE A 66 -2.48 2.54 18.83
CA ILE A 66 -3.48 3.61 18.63
C ILE A 66 -3.99 4.14 19.97
N TRP A 67 -4.44 3.24 20.84
CA TRP A 67 -5.10 3.56 22.09
C TRP A 67 -4.17 3.38 23.28
N VAL A 68 -3.90 4.46 23.96
CA VAL A 68 -3.05 4.46 25.17
C VAL A 68 -3.85 4.69 26.46
N GLY A 69 -5.15 4.98 26.33
CA GLY A 69 -6.04 5.28 27.45
C GLY A 69 -6.14 6.77 27.76
N GLU A 70 -7.34 7.21 28.16
CA GLU A 70 -7.64 8.64 28.42
C GLU A 70 -6.81 9.22 29.56
N ASN A 71 -6.53 8.42 30.56
CA ASN A 71 -5.76 8.82 31.76
C ASN A 71 -4.26 8.48 31.65
N SER A 72 -3.79 8.08 30.48
CA SER A 72 -2.38 7.76 30.26
C SER A 72 -1.49 8.99 30.41
N LYS A 73 -0.27 8.79 30.93
CA LYS A 73 0.78 9.82 30.90
C LYS A 73 1.36 10.03 29.51
N ILE A 74 1.17 9.08 28.60
CA ILE A 74 1.55 9.20 27.19
C ILE A 74 0.67 10.29 26.56
N PRO A 75 1.24 11.27 25.84
CA PRO A 75 0.47 12.33 25.20
C PRO A 75 -0.61 11.75 24.28
N ASN A 76 -1.86 12.12 24.55
CA ASN A 76 -3.03 11.57 23.85
C ASN A 76 -4.14 12.63 23.66
N VAL A 77 -5.06 12.34 22.75
CA VAL A 77 -6.32 13.06 22.56
C VAL A 77 -7.46 12.10 22.84
N ASN A 78 -8.06 12.22 24.03
CA ASN A 78 -9.12 11.32 24.50
C ASN A 78 -8.71 9.83 24.35
N GLY A 79 -7.52 9.49 24.81
CA GLY A 79 -6.96 8.12 24.79
C GLY A 79 -6.25 7.72 23.50
N ILE A 80 -6.41 8.46 22.40
CA ILE A 80 -5.72 8.17 21.13
C ILE A 80 -4.33 8.81 21.16
N ARG A 81 -3.30 8.03 20.82
CA ARG A 81 -1.89 8.47 20.83
C ARG A 81 -1.68 9.72 19.98
N LYS A 82 -1.19 10.81 20.60
CA LYS A 82 -1.00 12.10 19.92
C LYS A 82 0.07 12.03 18.83
N ALA A 83 1.17 11.34 19.08
CA ALA A 83 2.25 11.17 18.08
C ALA A 83 1.74 10.51 16.80
N LEU A 84 0.86 9.51 16.90
CA LEU A 84 0.22 8.87 15.75
C LEU A 84 -0.66 9.87 14.97
N ILE A 85 -1.50 10.62 15.66
CA ILE A 85 -2.36 11.64 15.03
C ILE A 85 -1.50 12.67 14.27
N ASP A 86 -0.45 13.17 14.91
CA ASP A 86 0.42 14.20 14.33
C ASP A 86 1.18 13.69 13.10
N ALA A 87 1.61 12.42 13.12
CA ALA A 87 2.31 11.79 12.00
C ALA A 87 1.37 11.41 10.83
N LEU A 88 0.10 11.12 11.10
CA LEU A 88 -0.89 10.82 10.06
C LEU A 88 -1.32 12.05 9.25
N LYS A 89 -1.42 13.22 9.88
CA LYS A 89 -1.89 14.44 9.21
C LYS A 89 -1.12 14.81 7.93
N PRO A 90 0.23 14.77 7.91
CA PRO A 90 0.99 15.08 6.69
C PRO A 90 0.70 14.13 5.54
N ILE A 91 0.56 12.83 5.80
CA ILE A 91 0.34 11.81 4.77
C ILE A 91 -1.12 11.69 4.32
N LYS A 92 -2.06 12.40 5.00
CA LYS A 92 -3.47 12.54 4.61
C LYS A 92 -4.13 11.20 4.29
N PRO A 93 -4.28 10.28 5.25
CA PRO A 93 -4.89 8.99 4.99
C PRO A 93 -6.30 9.18 4.39
N GLY A 94 -6.57 8.59 3.21
CA GLY A 94 -7.88 8.73 2.57
C GLY A 94 -8.97 7.98 3.32
N VAL A 95 -8.62 6.81 3.86
CA VAL A 95 -9.54 5.93 4.58
C VAL A 95 -8.75 5.10 5.62
N ILE A 96 -9.41 4.72 6.72
CA ILE A 96 -8.91 3.72 7.66
C ILE A 96 -9.97 2.63 7.78
N ARG A 97 -9.56 1.37 7.57
CA ARG A 97 -10.40 0.17 7.69
C ARG A 97 -10.25 -0.42 9.08
N TRP A 98 -11.40 -0.69 9.76
CA TRP A 98 -11.50 -1.20 11.12
C TRP A 98 -12.83 -2.02 11.26
N PRO A 99 -13.02 -2.95 12.20
CA PRO A 99 -12.18 -3.29 13.36
C PRO A 99 -11.10 -4.31 13.07
N GLY A 100 -10.99 -4.81 11.86
CA GLY A 100 -10.00 -5.79 11.51
C GLY A 100 -10.28 -6.54 10.24
N GLY A 101 -9.45 -7.56 10.02
CA GLY A 101 -9.63 -8.65 9.09
C GLY A 101 -10.39 -9.78 9.78
N CYS A 102 -9.69 -10.88 10.13
CA CYS A 102 -10.30 -12.03 10.83
C CYS A 102 -10.97 -11.66 12.17
N PHE A 103 -10.46 -10.65 12.86
CA PHE A 103 -11.10 -10.16 14.08
C PHE A 103 -12.49 -9.58 13.82
N ALA A 104 -12.74 -8.92 12.68
CA ALA A 104 -14.01 -8.30 12.35
C ALA A 104 -15.18 -9.31 12.46
N ASP A 105 -14.98 -10.54 12.01
CA ASP A 105 -15.97 -11.60 12.02
C ASP A 105 -16.18 -12.26 13.40
N SER A 106 -15.49 -11.75 14.44
CA SER A 106 -15.69 -12.08 15.86
C SER A 106 -16.16 -10.89 16.69
N TYR A 107 -16.17 -9.69 16.11
CA TYR A 107 -16.45 -8.46 16.84
C TYR A 107 -17.96 -8.17 16.92
N ASN A 108 -18.44 -7.95 18.15
CA ASN A 108 -19.75 -7.37 18.36
C ASN A 108 -19.61 -5.88 18.65
N TRP A 109 -20.01 -5.03 17.72
CA TRP A 109 -19.87 -3.58 17.81
C TRP A 109 -20.55 -2.97 19.05
N ARG A 110 -21.58 -3.63 19.60
CA ARG A 110 -22.27 -3.19 20.83
C ARG A 110 -21.38 -3.29 22.06
N ASP A 111 -20.41 -4.20 22.06
CA ASP A 111 -19.46 -4.34 23.16
C ASP A 111 -18.52 -3.10 23.27
N GLY A 112 -18.34 -2.37 22.17
CA GLY A 112 -17.45 -1.20 22.08
C GLY A 112 -18.16 0.16 22.19
N ILE A 113 -19.43 0.23 22.56
CA ILE A 113 -20.19 1.48 22.73
C ILE A 113 -20.65 1.68 24.18
N GLY A 114 -21.19 2.87 24.49
CA GLY A 114 -21.61 3.23 25.85
C GLY A 114 -20.43 3.44 26.81
N PRO A 115 -20.73 3.56 28.13
CA PRO A 115 -19.73 3.87 29.14
C PRO A 115 -18.62 2.82 29.21
N LYS A 116 -17.36 3.24 29.10
CA LYS A 116 -16.21 2.33 29.04
C LYS A 116 -16.10 1.36 30.24
N LYS A 117 -16.53 1.79 31.43
CA LYS A 117 -16.52 0.97 32.65
C LYS A 117 -17.46 -0.23 32.59
N ASP A 118 -18.50 -0.16 31.74
CA ASP A 118 -19.56 -1.17 31.62
C ASP A 118 -19.31 -2.10 30.42
N ARG A 119 -18.29 -1.83 29.60
CA ARG A 119 -17.95 -2.63 28.43
C ARG A 119 -17.42 -4.00 28.82
N PRO A 120 -17.88 -5.08 28.17
CA PRO A 120 -17.44 -6.44 28.53
C PRO A 120 -16.00 -6.68 28.06
N ARG A 121 -15.31 -7.57 28.77
CA ARG A 121 -14.06 -8.15 28.31
C ARG A 121 -14.34 -9.40 27.51
N ARG A 122 -13.72 -9.55 26.33
CA ARG A 122 -13.88 -10.70 25.44
C ARG A 122 -12.54 -11.35 25.12
N THR A 123 -12.56 -12.68 24.92
CA THR A 123 -11.42 -13.37 24.32
C THR A 123 -11.28 -12.87 22.88
N ASN A 124 -10.09 -12.33 22.54
CA ASN A 124 -9.78 -11.88 21.20
C ASN A 124 -9.66 -13.09 20.24
N PHE A 125 -10.07 -12.91 18.98
CA PHE A 125 -9.91 -13.94 17.93
C PHE A 125 -8.47 -14.48 17.88
N TRP A 126 -7.49 -13.59 18.02
CA TRP A 126 -6.08 -13.90 17.94
C TRP A 126 -5.47 -14.48 19.22
N ALA A 127 -6.23 -14.63 20.31
CA ALA A 127 -5.69 -15.09 21.61
C ALA A 127 -4.96 -16.44 21.53
N GLY A 128 -5.44 -17.35 20.67
CA GLY A 128 -4.87 -18.69 20.45
C GLY A 128 -3.95 -18.82 19.23
N ALA A 129 -3.54 -17.71 18.60
CA ALA A 129 -2.68 -17.76 17.42
C ALA A 129 -1.32 -18.41 17.73
N GLN A 130 -0.81 -19.20 16.80
CA GLN A 130 0.49 -19.88 16.95
C GLN A 130 1.67 -18.91 16.73
N GLU A 131 1.42 -17.79 16.07
CA GLU A 131 2.40 -16.79 15.72
C GLU A 131 2.76 -15.83 16.88
N TRP A 132 2.17 -16.01 18.07
CA TRP A 132 2.57 -15.20 19.21
C TRP A 132 4.07 -15.32 19.50
N PRO A 133 4.79 -14.22 19.67
CA PRO A 133 6.18 -14.23 20.10
C PRO A 133 6.32 -15.01 21.42
N LYS A 134 7.45 -15.70 21.56
CA LYS A 134 7.75 -16.45 22.78
C LYS A 134 7.74 -15.54 23.99
N GLY A 135 6.97 -15.88 25.02
CA GLY A 135 6.82 -15.08 26.23
C GLY A 135 5.85 -13.92 26.12
N ALA A 136 4.99 -13.92 25.09
CA ALA A 136 3.92 -12.94 24.95
C ALA A 136 3.05 -12.92 26.22
N PRO A 137 2.92 -11.75 26.89
CA PRO A 137 2.13 -11.65 28.12
C PRO A 137 0.64 -11.70 27.81
N ASP A 138 -0.17 -12.02 28.79
CA ASP A 138 -1.60 -11.76 28.72
C ASP A 138 -1.87 -10.25 28.84
N GLY A 139 -2.92 -9.79 28.13
CA GLY A 139 -3.24 -8.37 28.09
C GLY A 139 -4.45 -8.08 27.20
N PRO A 140 -4.73 -6.80 26.92
CA PRO A 140 -5.89 -6.40 26.10
C PRO A 140 -5.82 -6.90 24.66
N TRP A 141 -4.66 -7.30 24.18
CA TRP A 141 -4.44 -7.92 22.88
C TRP A 141 -4.91 -9.39 22.79
N LYS A 142 -4.98 -10.12 23.94
CA LYS A 142 -5.57 -11.47 24.02
C LYS A 142 -6.98 -11.45 24.60
N TYR A 143 -7.25 -10.52 25.49
CA TYR A 143 -8.52 -10.35 26.21
C TYR A 143 -9.00 -8.92 26.04
N ASP A 144 -9.64 -8.66 24.91
CA ASP A 144 -10.05 -7.33 24.51
C ASP A 144 -10.99 -6.71 25.55
N THR A 145 -10.63 -5.55 26.02
CA THR A 145 -11.38 -4.78 27.03
C THR A 145 -12.45 -3.89 26.41
N ASN A 146 -12.54 -3.83 25.09
CA ASN A 146 -13.45 -2.98 24.32
C ASN A 146 -13.35 -1.48 24.66
N GLN A 147 -12.20 -1.04 25.22
CA GLN A 147 -11.98 0.37 25.54
C GLN A 147 -11.85 1.27 24.32
N PHE A 148 -11.50 0.67 23.17
CA PHE A 148 -11.52 1.30 21.86
C PHE A 148 -12.64 0.69 21.03
N GLY A 149 -13.63 1.47 20.66
CA GLY A 149 -14.80 1.04 19.92
C GLY A 149 -15.16 1.98 18.78
N THR A 150 -16.38 1.88 18.27
CA THR A 150 -16.86 2.66 17.11
C THR A 150 -16.65 4.16 17.27
N ASP A 151 -16.99 4.72 18.44
CA ASP A 151 -16.88 6.16 18.70
C ASP A 151 -15.42 6.62 18.73
N ASP A 152 -14.53 5.82 19.30
CA ASP A 152 -13.11 6.10 19.40
C ASP A 152 -12.45 6.01 18.02
N PHE A 153 -12.85 5.02 17.22
CA PHE A 153 -12.38 4.86 15.85
C PHE A 153 -12.82 6.02 14.95
N VAL A 154 -14.09 6.40 14.99
CA VAL A 154 -14.59 7.53 14.21
C VAL A 154 -13.88 8.82 14.62
N ARG A 155 -13.61 9.00 15.91
CA ARG A 155 -12.80 10.13 16.40
C ARG A 155 -11.39 10.13 15.82
N LEU A 156 -10.71 8.98 15.74
CA LEU A 156 -9.41 8.87 15.06
C LEU A 156 -9.52 9.36 13.62
N CYS A 157 -10.54 8.89 12.88
CA CYS A 157 -10.77 9.33 11.50
C CYS A 157 -11.00 10.84 11.40
N GLN A 158 -11.79 11.42 12.30
CA GLN A 158 -12.02 12.87 12.35
C GLN A 158 -10.75 13.66 12.65
N LEU A 159 -9.93 13.20 13.60
CA LEU A 159 -8.67 13.85 13.98
C LEU A 159 -7.61 13.82 12.86
N THR A 160 -7.70 12.86 11.96
CA THR A 160 -6.78 12.67 10.83
C THR A 160 -7.38 13.07 9.48
N ASN A 161 -8.64 13.53 9.48
CA ASN A 161 -9.41 13.86 8.27
C ASN A 161 -9.50 12.70 7.27
N SER A 162 -9.60 11.46 7.77
CA SER A 162 -9.79 10.25 6.98
C SER A 162 -11.25 9.79 6.97
N GLN A 163 -11.63 9.01 5.96
CA GLN A 163 -12.92 8.33 5.95
C GLN A 163 -12.87 7.08 6.84
N ALA A 164 -13.99 6.78 7.50
CA ALA A 164 -14.14 5.53 8.22
C ALA A 164 -14.62 4.43 7.28
N TYR A 165 -13.96 3.26 7.34
CA TYR A 165 -14.38 2.03 6.68
C TYR A 165 -14.59 0.95 7.73
N LEU A 166 -15.83 0.54 7.94
CA LEU A 166 -16.24 -0.44 8.94
C LEU A 166 -16.48 -1.81 8.30
N ALA A 167 -15.77 -2.84 8.75
CA ALA A 167 -15.95 -4.22 8.30
C ALA A 167 -16.96 -4.96 9.18
N ALA A 168 -18.05 -5.44 8.59
CA ALA A 168 -19.13 -6.12 9.29
C ALA A 168 -18.75 -7.56 9.67
N ASN A 169 -19.23 -7.99 10.82
CA ASN A 169 -19.17 -9.38 11.26
C ASN A 169 -20.23 -10.21 10.53
N LEU A 170 -19.80 -10.98 9.53
CA LEU A 170 -20.68 -11.84 8.75
C LEU A 170 -20.83 -13.23 9.37
N ARG A 171 -19.80 -13.70 10.08
CA ARG A 171 -19.73 -15.05 10.60
C ARG A 171 -20.60 -15.29 11.85
N SER A 172 -20.60 -14.36 12.79
CA SER A 172 -21.21 -14.59 14.11
C SER A 172 -22.33 -13.61 14.47
N LEU A 173 -22.58 -12.59 13.65
CA LEU A 173 -23.71 -11.66 13.80
C LEU A 173 -24.69 -11.78 12.63
N THR A 174 -25.86 -11.17 12.79
CA THR A 174 -26.93 -11.20 11.80
C THR A 174 -26.94 -9.94 10.92
N ALA A 175 -27.63 -9.98 9.79
CA ALA A 175 -27.88 -8.78 8.99
C ALA A 175 -28.62 -7.69 9.79
N ARG A 176 -29.44 -8.06 10.79
CA ARG A 176 -30.07 -7.10 11.70
C ARG A 176 -29.05 -6.35 12.53
N ASP A 177 -28.06 -7.05 13.06
CA ASP A 177 -26.97 -6.42 13.85
C ASP A 177 -26.19 -5.42 13.00
N PHE A 178 -25.97 -5.75 11.72
CA PHE A 178 -25.33 -4.85 10.77
C PHE A 178 -26.17 -3.61 10.48
N TYR A 179 -27.48 -3.77 10.22
CA TYR A 179 -28.40 -2.64 10.02
C TYR A 179 -28.40 -1.69 11.22
N GLU A 180 -28.41 -2.24 12.41
CA GLU A 180 -28.38 -1.46 13.64
C GLU A 180 -27.04 -0.76 13.86
N TRP A 181 -25.92 -1.32 13.35
CA TRP A 181 -24.64 -0.62 13.36
C TRP A 181 -24.63 0.56 12.38
N VAL A 182 -25.19 0.40 11.18
CA VAL A 182 -25.40 1.52 10.24
C VAL A 182 -26.32 2.58 10.83
N GLU A 183 -27.42 2.16 11.49
CA GLU A 183 -28.31 3.07 12.21
C GLU A 183 -27.59 3.82 13.32
N TYR A 184 -26.85 3.11 14.17
CA TYR A 184 -26.02 3.74 15.21
C TYR A 184 -25.10 4.83 14.66
N CYS A 185 -24.41 4.53 13.56
CA CYS A 185 -23.47 5.48 12.97
C CYS A 185 -24.14 6.66 12.25
N ASN A 186 -25.25 6.44 11.57
CA ASN A 186 -25.73 7.37 10.53
C ASN A 186 -27.13 7.97 10.78
N SER A 187 -27.93 7.43 11.72
CA SER A 187 -29.25 8.01 11.98
C SER A 187 -29.15 9.43 12.53
N PRO A 188 -30.08 10.34 12.17
CA PRO A 188 -30.10 11.69 12.72
C PRO A 188 -30.25 11.68 14.25
N ALA A 189 -29.73 12.67 14.92
CA ALA A 189 -29.91 12.83 16.36
C ALA A 189 -31.40 12.97 16.71
N GLY A 190 -31.85 12.31 17.77
CA GLY A 190 -33.23 12.33 18.22
C GLY A 190 -34.22 11.55 17.33
N SER A 191 -33.75 10.75 16.37
CA SER A 191 -34.61 10.01 15.45
C SER A 191 -34.76 8.53 15.81
N THR A 192 -33.78 7.91 16.41
CA THR A 192 -33.78 6.50 16.80
C THR A 192 -33.12 6.29 18.15
N THR A 193 -33.50 5.21 18.85
CA THR A 193 -32.87 4.84 20.13
C THR A 193 -31.35 4.66 20.01
N LEU A 194 -30.86 4.11 18.87
CA LEU A 194 -29.42 3.93 18.64
C LEU A 194 -28.74 5.27 18.33
N GLY A 195 -29.40 6.18 17.60
CA GLY A 195 -28.93 7.55 17.41
C GLY A 195 -28.80 8.33 18.72
N ASP A 196 -29.78 8.14 19.63
CA ASP A 196 -29.74 8.74 20.96
C ASP A 196 -28.63 8.14 21.82
N ALA A 197 -28.44 6.80 21.77
CA ALA A 197 -27.36 6.11 22.46
C ALA A 197 -25.95 6.54 21.99
N ARG A 198 -25.78 6.84 20.69
CA ARG A 198 -24.53 7.44 20.16
C ARG A 198 -24.28 8.81 20.78
N GLY A 199 -25.31 9.60 20.93
CA GLY A 199 -25.22 11.00 21.27
C GLY A 199 -24.66 11.86 20.11
N GLY A 200 -25.05 13.13 20.06
CA GLY A 200 -24.52 14.07 19.09
C GLY A 200 -24.91 13.82 17.61
N ALA A 201 -24.13 14.41 16.71
CA ALA A 201 -24.36 14.32 15.26
C ALA A 201 -24.04 12.94 14.69
N PRO A 202 -24.67 12.55 13.56
CA PRO A 202 -24.32 11.32 12.86
C PRO A 202 -22.86 11.31 12.38
N TYR A 203 -22.24 10.13 12.38
CA TYR A 203 -20.85 9.95 11.93
C TYR A 203 -20.70 9.98 10.42
N ASN A 204 -21.79 9.75 9.69
CA ASN A 204 -21.83 9.76 8.22
C ASN A 204 -20.88 8.74 7.59
N VAL A 205 -20.78 7.55 8.16
CA VAL A 205 -19.96 6.46 7.65
C VAL A 205 -20.54 5.96 6.32
N ARG A 206 -19.70 5.96 5.30
CA ARG A 206 -20.08 5.61 3.92
C ARG A 206 -19.57 4.23 3.50
N TYR A 207 -18.38 3.81 3.95
CA TYR A 207 -17.72 2.58 3.53
C TYR A 207 -18.02 1.44 4.52
N TRP A 208 -18.54 0.34 3.98
CA TRP A 208 -18.97 -0.82 4.76
C TRP A 208 -18.52 -2.11 4.07
N GLY A 209 -17.60 -2.83 4.70
CA GLY A 209 -17.20 -4.17 4.29
C GLY A 209 -18.28 -5.18 4.69
N VAL A 210 -18.65 -6.05 3.76
CA VAL A 210 -19.57 -7.15 4.03
C VAL A 210 -18.75 -8.42 4.26
N GLY A 211 -18.30 -8.60 5.50
CA GLY A 211 -17.38 -9.67 5.90
C GLY A 211 -15.91 -9.37 5.59
N ASN A 212 -15.07 -10.30 5.95
CA ASN A 212 -13.65 -10.35 5.66
C ASN A 212 -13.23 -11.78 5.32
N GLU A 213 -12.40 -11.98 4.29
CA GLU A 213 -11.87 -13.30 3.90
C GLU A 213 -12.90 -14.43 4.05
N SER A 214 -14.07 -14.23 3.45
CA SER A 214 -15.23 -15.12 3.63
C SER A 214 -14.97 -16.55 3.17
N TRP A 215 -13.95 -16.76 2.35
CA TRP A 215 -13.41 -18.06 1.94
C TRP A 215 -12.62 -18.79 3.06
N GLY A 216 -12.24 -18.08 4.11
CA GLY A 216 -11.42 -18.56 5.22
C GLY A 216 -11.97 -18.16 6.59
N CYS A 217 -11.21 -17.35 7.34
CA CYS A 217 -11.55 -16.96 8.71
C CYS A 217 -12.90 -16.24 8.85
N GLY A 218 -13.39 -15.60 7.78
CA GLY A 218 -14.68 -14.92 7.74
C GLY A 218 -15.88 -15.84 7.55
N GLY A 219 -15.74 -17.17 7.66
CA GLY A 219 -16.87 -18.09 7.66
C GLY A 219 -16.71 -19.35 6.80
N ASN A 220 -15.62 -19.46 6.03
CA ASN A 220 -15.33 -20.59 5.14
C ASN A 220 -16.48 -20.88 4.16
N PHE A 221 -17.06 -19.83 3.59
CA PHE A 221 -18.16 -19.92 2.62
C PHE A 221 -17.66 -20.38 1.25
N THR A 222 -18.54 -21.03 0.50
CA THR A 222 -18.42 -21.10 -0.96
C THR A 222 -18.78 -19.74 -1.57
N PRO A 223 -18.37 -19.45 -2.82
CA PRO A 223 -18.70 -18.18 -3.48
C PRO A 223 -20.22 -17.92 -3.57
N GLU A 224 -21.01 -18.97 -3.79
CA GLU A 224 -22.47 -18.88 -3.89
C GLU A 224 -23.14 -18.58 -2.54
N GLU A 225 -22.66 -19.20 -1.46
CA GLU A 225 -23.12 -18.92 -0.10
C GLU A 225 -22.77 -17.48 0.28
N TYR A 226 -21.52 -17.06 0.00
CA TYR A 226 -21.11 -15.69 0.26
C TYR A 226 -21.95 -14.68 -0.56
N ALA A 227 -22.24 -14.94 -1.83
CA ALA A 227 -23.10 -14.07 -2.63
C ALA A 227 -24.52 -13.93 -2.03
N GLN A 228 -25.04 -15.00 -1.42
CA GLN A 228 -26.32 -14.96 -0.71
C GLN A 228 -26.24 -14.10 0.56
N GLU A 229 -25.20 -14.30 1.38
CA GLU A 229 -24.97 -13.52 2.60
C GLU A 229 -24.69 -12.04 2.26
N TYR A 230 -23.84 -11.76 1.27
CA TYR A 230 -23.57 -10.40 0.81
C TYR A 230 -24.87 -9.65 0.51
N ARG A 231 -25.80 -10.25 -0.26
CA ARG A 231 -27.09 -9.66 -0.56
C ARG A 231 -27.94 -9.46 0.68
N ARG A 232 -27.97 -10.44 1.59
CA ARG A 232 -28.72 -10.36 2.83
C ARG A 232 -28.29 -9.19 3.71
N PHE A 233 -26.99 -8.87 3.72
CA PHE A 233 -26.41 -7.77 4.49
C PHE A 233 -26.52 -6.42 3.78
N SER A 234 -26.53 -6.37 2.45
CA SER A 234 -26.47 -5.11 1.69
C SER A 234 -27.82 -4.60 1.19
N GLU A 235 -28.85 -5.48 1.10
CA GLU A 235 -30.16 -5.07 0.57
C GLU A 235 -30.98 -4.33 1.62
N TRP A 236 -31.64 -3.25 1.16
CA TRP A 236 -32.56 -2.43 1.95
C TRP A 236 -32.00 -1.83 3.25
N VAL A 237 -30.68 -1.70 3.37
CA VAL A 237 -30.04 -0.98 4.48
C VAL A 237 -30.41 0.50 4.38
N PRO A 238 -30.98 1.11 5.41
CA PRO A 238 -31.31 2.54 5.42
C PRO A 238 -30.03 3.38 5.31
N GLY A 239 -29.99 4.29 4.34
CA GLY A 239 -28.79 5.11 4.10
C GLY A 239 -28.70 6.36 4.97
N TYR A 240 -29.79 6.80 5.59
CA TYR A 240 -29.83 8.02 6.40
C TYR A 240 -29.25 9.26 5.69
N GLY A 241 -29.53 9.38 4.37
CA GLY A 241 -28.98 10.45 3.54
C GLY A 241 -27.56 10.20 3.03
N GLN A 242 -26.88 9.12 3.44
CA GLN A 242 -25.58 8.73 2.93
C GLN A 242 -25.71 7.81 1.71
N ASN A 243 -24.77 7.97 0.76
CA ASN A 243 -24.56 7.00 -0.31
C ASN A 243 -23.68 5.88 0.24
N LEU A 244 -24.30 4.84 0.80
CA LEU A 244 -23.59 3.70 1.36
C LEU A 244 -22.85 2.94 0.27
N ARG A 245 -21.58 2.61 0.55
CA ARG A 245 -20.66 1.92 -0.34
C ARG A 245 -20.30 0.56 0.24
N PHE A 246 -21.01 -0.48 -0.22
CA PHE A 246 -20.76 -1.84 0.23
C PHE A 246 -19.63 -2.48 -0.55
N ILE A 247 -18.72 -3.14 0.17
CA ILE A 247 -17.51 -3.75 -0.36
C ILE A 247 -17.56 -5.24 -0.07
N GLY A 248 -17.41 -6.06 -1.11
CA GLY A 248 -17.32 -7.51 -0.97
C GLY A 248 -15.91 -7.94 -0.57
N SER A 249 -15.80 -8.99 0.26
CA SER A 249 -14.52 -9.43 0.84
C SER A 249 -13.55 -10.08 -0.15
N GLY A 250 -14.02 -10.42 -1.35
CA GLY A 250 -13.18 -10.98 -2.41
C GLY A 250 -12.72 -12.42 -2.20
N PRO A 251 -11.86 -12.92 -3.11
CA PRO A 251 -11.34 -14.29 -3.09
C PRO A 251 -10.05 -14.40 -2.29
N ASN A 252 -9.56 -15.64 -2.10
CA ASN A 252 -8.19 -15.89 -1.66
C ASN A 252 -7.21 -15.57 -2.79
N GLY A 253 -6.58 -14.41 -2.73
CA GLY A 253 -5.56 -13.99 -3.70
C GLY A 253 -6.01 -14.16 -5.15
N GLY A 254 -5.30 -15.00 -5.91
CA GLY A 254 -5.53 -15.26 -7.32
C GLY A 254 -6.62 -16.28 -7.66
N ASP A 255 -7.54 -16.63 -6.75
CA ASP A 255 -8.64 -17.56 -7.07
C ASP A 255 -9.69 -16.90 -7.98
N LEU A 256 -9.42 -16.93 -9.27
CA LEU A 256 -10.31 -16.41 -10.31
C LEU A 256 -11.63 -17.20 -10.41
N SER A 257 -11.60 -18.50 -10.08
CA SER A 257 -12.80 -19.34 -10.09
C SER A 257 -13.78 -18.87 -9.01
N TRP A 258 -13.27 -18.54 -7.82
CA TRP A 258 -14.09 -18.02 -6.72
C TRP A 258 -14.78 -16.71 -7.10
N SER A 259 -14.04 -15.77 -7.68
CA SER A 259 -14.63 -14.51 -8.17
C SER A 259 -15.66 -14.74 -9.26
N ARG A 260 -15.36 -15.58 -10.27
CA ARG A 260 -16.31 -15.85 -11.37
C ARG A 260 -17.63 -16.43 -10.85
N ARG A 261 -17.57 -17.38 -9.94
CA ARG A 261 -18.76 -18.02 -9.35
C ARG A 261 -19.58 -17.04 -8.50
N PHE A 262 -18.90 -16.18 -7.71
CA PHE A 262 -19.59 -15.12 -6.97
C PHE A 262 -20.34 -14.15 -7.90
N PHE A 263 -19.65 -13.61 -8.92
CA PHE A 263 -20.24 -12.67 -9.85
C PHE A 263 -21.37 -13.30 -10.68
N ALA A 264 -21.22 -14.56 -11.10
CA ALA A 264 -22.29 -15.30 -11.76
C ALA A 264 -23.54 -15.39 -10.88
N ARG A 265 -23.37 -15.76 -9.60
CA ARG A 265 -24.47 -15.87 -8.65
C ARG A 265 -25.15 -14.52 -8.36
N MET A 266 -24.38 -13.45 -8.30
CA MET A 266 -24.92 -12.09 -8.15
C MET A 266 -25.73 -11.66 -9.39
N ALA A 267 -25.23 -11.94 -10.59
CA ALA A 267 -25.89 -11.60 -11.85
C ALA A 267 -27.27 -12.27 -12.00
N GLU A 268 -27.43 -13.53 -11.55
CA GLU A 268 -28.71 -14.26 -11.59
C GLU A 268 -29.82 -13.57 -10.78
N ARG A 269 -29.49 -12.72 -9.83
CA ARG A 269 -30.41 -12.18 -8.82
C ARG A 269 -30.50 -10.65 -8.82
N GLY A 270 -30.29 -10.01 -9.94
CA GLY A 270 -30.48 -8.56 -10.09
C GLY A 270 -29.18 -7.73 -10.11
N GLY A 271 -28.04 -8.38 -10.02
CA GLY A 271 -26.75 -7.76 -10.34
C GLY A 271 -26.12 -6.96 -9.20
N PHE A 272 -25.47 -5.86 -9.54
CA PHE A 272 -24.43 -5.22 -8.73
C PHE A 272 -24.78 -3.82 -8.18
N ASN A 273 -26.07 -3.44 -8.19
CA ASN A 273 -26.51 -2.07 -7.87
C ASN A 273 -26.15 -1.62 -6.44
N LYS A 274 -25.95 -2.56 -5.52
CA LYS A 274 -25.57 -2.30 -4.14
C LYS A 274 -24.07 -2.58 -3.88
N MET A 275 -23.31 -2.88 -4.92
CA MET A 275 -21.91 -3.21 -4.79
C MET A 275 -21.04 -2.06 -5.27
N TYR A 276 -20.24 -1.49 -4.36
CA TYR A 276 -19.29 -0.44 -4.68
C TYR A 276 -17.94 -1.01 -5.12
N GLY A 277 -17.46 -2.03 -4.41
CA GLY A 277 -16.16 -2.59 -4.64
C GLY A 277 -16.02 -4.08 -4.36
N TRP A 278 -15.02 -4.67 -4.98
CA TRP A 278 -14.59 -6.05 -4.81
C TRP A 278 -13.20 -6.08 -4.20
N GLY A 279 -13.07 -6.66 -3.02
CA GLY A 279 -11.83 -6.73 -2.25
C GLY A 279 -10.82 -7.68 -2.88
N LEU A 280 -9.55 -7.30 -2.85
CA LEU A 280 -8.41 -8.17 -3.14
C LEU A 280 -7.45 -8.08 -1.97
N HIS A 281 -6.87 -9.22 -1.55
CA HIS A 281 -5.81 -9.28 -0.57
C HIS A 281 -4.55 -9.79 -1.24
N HIS A 282 -3.42 -9.10 -1.05
CA HIS A 282 -2.13 -9.51 -1.59
C HIS A 282 -0.99 -9.23 -0.62
N TYR A 283 -0.58 -10.26 0.10
CA TYR A 283 0.61 -10.21 0.95
C TYR A 283 1.82 -10.75 0.20
N SER A 284 2.93 -10.04 0.30
CA SER A 284 4.21 -10.43 -0.31
C SER A 284 5.09 -11.13 0.71
N TRP A 285 5.59 -12.29 0.36
CA TRP A 285 6.55 -13.08 1.16
C TRP A 285 7.59 -13.76 0.28
N ASN A 286 8.65 -14.28 0.91
CA ASN A 286 9.81 -14.81 0.21
C ASN A 286 9.69 -16.31 -0.11
N VAL A 287 8.50 -16.86 -0.20
CA VAL A 287 8.34 -18.30 -0.46
C VAL A 287 8.85 -18.62 -1.84
N SER A 288 10.02 -19.24 -1.89
CA SER A 288 10.40 -20.02 -3.02
C SER A 288 9.63 -21.34 -3.00
N SER A 289 8.86 -21.60 -4.04
CA SER A 289 8.04 -22.82 -4.15
C SER A 289 8.83 -24.13 -4.10
N GLY A 290 10.17 -24.07 -4.17
CA GLY A 290 11.07 -25.21 -4.07
C GLY A 290 11.63 -25.46 -2.68
N ARG A 291 11.50 -24.51 -1.74
CA ARG A 291 12.12 -24.63 -0.40
C ARG A 291 11.23 -25.28 0.63
N THR A 292 9.95 -24.91 0.65
CA THR A 292 8.98 -25.44 1.61
C THR A 292 7.56 -25.25 1.12
N THR A 293 6.67 -26.16 1.53
CA THR A 293 5.22 -25.99 1.41
C THR A 293 4.62 -25.39 2.68
N ASP A 294 5.40 -25.26 3.74
CA ASP A 294 4.99 -24.58 4.97
C ASP A 294 5.04 -23.08 4.76
N TRP A 295 3.87 -22.47 4.72
CA TRP A 295 3.72 -21.03 4.51
C TRP A 295 4.35 -20.19 5.62
N PHE A 296 4.46 -20.74 6.82
CA PHE A 296 5.06 -20.06 7.96
C PHE A 296 6.59 -19.97 7.82
N GLU A 297 7.25 -21.09 7.52
CA GLU A 297 8.69 -21.14 7.28
C GLU A 297 9.09 -20.39 5.99
N GLY A 298 8.22 -20.37 5.00
CA GLY A 298 8.45 -19.73 3.73
C GLY A 298 8.44 -18.20 3.76
N LYS A 299 7.95 -17.57 4.83
CA LYS A 299 7.84 -16.11 4.89
C LYS A 299 9.16 -15.34 4.98
N GLY A 300 10.24 -16.00 5.37
CA GLY A 300 11.55 -15.37 5.53
C GLY A 300 11.65 -14.45 6.74
N ASP A 301 12.82 -13.82 6.92
CA ASP A 301 13.13 -12.96 8.06
C ASP A 301 12.94 -11.47 7.72
N GLY A 302 12.46 -10.69 8.68
CA GLY A 302 12.23 -9.24 8.52
C GLY A 302 13.53 -8.43 8.42
N LEU A 303 14.61 -8.87 9.08
CA LEU A 303 15.89 -8.15 9.18
C LEU A 303 17.06 -8.88 8.55
N LYS A 304 17.12 -10.21 8.71
CA LYS A 304 18.25 -11.05 8.31
C LYS A 304 17.89 -11.84 7.07
N PHE A 305 18.01 -11.23 5.90
CA PHE A 305 17.66 -11.84 4.63
C PHE A 305 18.78 -11.63 3.60
N PRO A 306 19.06 -12.65 2.76
CA PRO A 306 20.03 -12.55 1.67
C PRO A 306 19.45 -11.74 0.48
N THR A 307 20.32 -11.37 -0.45
CA THR A 307 19.98 -10.69 -1.70
C THR A 307 18.86 -11.40 -2.49
N GLU A 308 18.88 -12.72 -2.52
CA GLU A 308 17.88 -13.52 -3.22
C GLU A 308 16.49 -13.29 -2.65
N GLU A 309 16.31 -13.33 -1.33
CA GLU A 309 15.04 -13.10 -0.65
C GLU A 309 14.55 -11.65 -0.79
N TYR A 310 15.47 -10.69 -0.89
CA TYR A 310 15.11 -9.31 -1.22
C TYR A 310 14.36 -9.23 -2.56
N TYR A 311 14.93 -9.81 -3.60
CA TYR A 311 14.32 -9.77 -4.93
C TYR A 311 13.09 -10.67 -5.05
N GLU A 312 13.05 -11.82 -4.38
CA GLU A 312 11.88 -12.70 -4.36
C GLU A 312 10.66 -12.01 -3.76
N LEU A 313 10.84 -11.30 -2.64
CA LEU A 313 9.75 -10.52 -2.04
C LEU A 313 9.20 -9.49 -3.02
N LEU A 314 10.08 -8.71 -3.65
CA LEU A 314 9.67 -7.68 -4.61
C LEU A 314 9.01 -8.28 -5.86
N ALA A 315 9.52 -9.40 -6.35
CA ALA A 315 8.92 -10.10 -7.50
C ALA A 315 7.54 -10.68 -7.16
N HIS A 316 7.35 -11.14 -5.91
CA HIS A 316 6.04 -11.57 -5.46
C HIS A 316 5.08 -10.37 -5.31
N GLY A 317 5.55 -9.26 -4.77
CA GLY A 317 4.77 -8.01 -4.70
C GLY A 317 4.34 -7.50 -6.08
N ASP A 318 5.22 -7.62 -7.08
CA ASP A 318 4.95 -7.20 -8.46
C ASP A 318 3.80 -7.99 -9.14
N GLN A 319 3.44 -9.18 -8.61
CA GLN A 319 2.29 -9.96 -9.08
C GLN A 319 0.94 -9.28 -8.83
N ILE A 320 0.87 -8.27 -7.98
CA ILE A 320 -0.36 -7.52 -7.76
C ILE A 320 -0.93 -6.94 -9.07
N GLU A 321 -0.09 -6.58 -10.03
CA GLU A 321 -0.53 -6.07 -11.33
C GLU A 321 -1.28 -7.14 -12.14
N ASN A 322 -0.85 -8.40 -12.06
CA ASN A 322 -1.56 -9.52 -12.68
C ASN A 322 -2.92 -9.74 -11.99
N LEU A 323 -2.95 -9.76 -10.65
CA LEU A 323 -4.20 -9.92 -9.89
C LEU A 323 -5.24 -8.86 -10.27
N ILE A 324 -4.82 -7.59 -10.36
CA ILE A 324 -5.68 -6.48 -10.76
C ILE A 324 -6.29 -6.73 -12.14
N ASN A 325 -5.46 -7.09 -13.12
CA ASN A 325 -5.90 -7.29 -14.48
C ASN A 325 -6.81 -8.52 -14.63
N ASP A 326 -6.46 -9.63 -14.00
CA ASP A 326 -7.17 -10.89 -14.08
C ASP A 326 -8.56 -10.79 -13.43
N HIS A 327 -8.65 -10.24 -12.22
CA HIS A 327 -9.94 -10.02 -11.56
C HIS A 327 -10.78 -8.98 -12.27
N TRP A 328 -10.18 -7.91 -12.79
CA TRP A 328 -10.89 -6.94 -13.62
C TRP A 328 -11.52 -7.55 -14.86
N ALA A 329 -10.80 -8.44 -15.54
CA ALA A 329 -11.31 -9.16 -16.69
C ALA A 329 -12.50 -10.06 -16.31
N ILE A 330 -12.39 -10.82 -15.21
CA ILE A 330 -13.48 -11.66 -14.71
C ILE A 330 -14.72 -10.84 -14.35
N MET A 331 -14.56 -9.72 -13.64
CA MET A 331 -15.66 -8.84 -13.29
C MET A 331 -16.38 -8.33 -14.55
N GLY A 332 -15.62 -7.99 -15.61
CA GLY A 332 -16.14 -7.53 -16.89
C GLY A 332 -16.94 -8.60 -17.66
N GLU A 333 -16.84 -9.89 -17.35
CA GLU A 333 -17.70 -10.92 -17.91
C GLU A 333 -19.17 -10.68 -17.54
N PHE A 334 -19.43 -10.13 -16.33
CA PHE A 334 -20.76 -9.96 -15.72
C PHE A 334 -21.17 -8.49 -15.59
N ASP A 335 -20.27 -7.61 -15.18
CA ASP A 335 -20.46 -6.16 -15.09
C ASP A 335 -19.74 -5.44 -16.25
N LYS A 336 -20.35 -5.45 -17.41
CA LYS A 336 -19.79 -4.87 -18.67
C LYS A 336 -19.40 -3.40 -18.55
N GLN A 337 -20.02 -2.66 -17.63
CA GLN A 337 -19.75 -1.24 -17.41
C GLN A 337 -18.73 -1.00 -16.31
N HIS A 338 -18.24 -2.05 -15.68
CA HIS A 338 -17.32 -1.95 -14.54
C HIS A 338 -17.77 -0.93 -13.48
N ARG A 339 -19.04 -0.98 -13.08
CA ARG A 339 -19.58 -0.15 -12.01
C ARG A 339 -19.00 -0.54 -10.65
N VAL A 340 -18.76 -1.83 -10.47
CA VAL A 340 -18.01 -2.35 -9.32
C VAL A 340 -16.53 -2.11 -9.56
N LYS A 341 -15.86 -1.49 -8.61
CA LYS A 341 -14.42 -1.19 -8.68
C LYS A 341 -13.61 -2.18 -7.87
N LEU A 342 -12.32 -2.25 -8.15
CA LEU A 342 -11.38 -3.03 -7.32
C LEU A 342 -10.96 -2.22 -6.09
N ILE A 343 -10.85 -2.94 -4.98
CA ILE A 343 -10.34 -2.44 -3.72
C ILE A 343 -9.28 -3.41 -3.25
N VAL A 344 -8.05 -2.94 -3.08
CA VAL A 344 -6.99 -3.77 -2.50
C VAL A 344 -7.07 -3.63 -0.99
N ASP A 345 -7.97 -4.42 -0.40
CA ASP A 345 -8.39 -4.29 1.00
C ASP A 345 -7.27 -4.56 2.00
N GLU A 346 -6.31 -5.40 1.60
CA GLU A 346 -5.12 -5.70 2.39
C GLU A 346 -3.93 -5.92 1.45
N TRP A 347 -2.81 -5.24 1.75
CA TRP A 347 -1.57 -5.45 1.02
C TRP A 347 -0.35 -5.11 1.87
N GLY A 348 0.78 -5.70 1.56
CA GLY A 348 2.05 -5.44 2.24
C GLY A 348 2.94 -6.67 2.30
N SER A 349 4.06 -6.55 2.99
CA SER A 349 4.98 -7.65 3.29
C SER A 349 4.53 -8.43 4.52
N TRP A 350 4.87 -9.73 4.55
CA TRP A 350 4.62 -10.60 5.70
C TRP A 350 5.82 -11.51 5.95
N PHE A 351 6.41 -11.39 7.14
CA PHE A 351 7.58 -12.17 7.54
C PHE A 351 7.25 -13.10 8.71
N LYS A 352 8.13 -14.07 8.96
CA LYS A 352 8.02 -14.93 10.13
C LYS A 352 8.28 -14.15 11.41
N PRO A 353 7.74 -14.59 12.56
CA PRO A 353 8.05 -14.01 13.87
C PRO A 353 9.56 -13.98 14.17
N GLY A 354 10.01 -13.02 14.97
CA GLY A 354 11.40 -12.91 15.45
C GLY A 354 12.03 -11.53 15.24
N SER A 355 11.31 -10.57 14.64
CA SER A 355 11.76 -9.20 14.51
C SER A 355 10.79 -8.18 15.11
N GLU A 356 9.88 -8.64 15.97
CA GLU A 356 8.92 -7.80 16.70
C GLU A 356 9.65 -6.90 17.70
N LEU A 357 9.18 -5.69 17.84
CA LEU A 357 9.75 -4.73 18.81
C LEU A 357 9.35 -5.04 20.25
N HIS A 358 8.24 -5.77 20.45
CA HIS A 358 7.79 -6.20 21.77
C HIS A 358 6.99 -7.51 21.66
N PRO A 359 7.07 -8.44 22.64
CA PRO A 359 6.36 -9.72 22.60
C PRO A 359 4.83 -9.63 22.55
N SER A 360 4.22 -8.49 22.91
CA SER A 360 2.78 -8.26 22.74
C SER A 360 2.37 -7.90 21.30
N HIS A 361 3.33 -7.67 20.40
CA HIS A 361 3.07 -7.29 19.03
C HIS A 361 2.97 -8.53 18.13
N LEU A 362 1.84 -9.23 18.21
CA LEU A 362 1.54 -10.36 17.30
C LEU A 362 1.64 -9.89 15.85
N LEU A 363 2.29 -10.68 15.01
CA LEU A 363 2.62 -10.35 13.61
C LEU A 363 3.39 -9.02 13.46
N GLY A 364 3.99 -8.55 14.55
CA GLY A 364 4.94 -7.44 14.50
C GLY A 364 6.18 -7.85 13.70
N GLN A 365 6.69 -6.95 12.90
CA GLN A 365 7.91 -7.18 12.12
C GLN A 365 8.61 -5.86 11.85
N GLN A 366 9.94 -5.90 11.76
CA GLN A 366 10.72 -4.72 11.41
C GLN A 366 10.50 -4.36 9.93
N SER A 367 10.12 -3.11 9.68
CA SER A 367 10.06 -2.54 8.33
C SER A 367 11.41 -1.95 7.94
N THR A 368 11.92 -2.30 6.75
CA THR A 368 13.23 -1.90 6.23
C THR A 368 13.09 -1.16 4.90
N MET A 369 14.22 -0.78 4.28
CA MET A 369 14.20 -0.23 2.91
C MET A 369 13.64 -1.21 1.88
N ARG A 370 13.71 -2.54 2.10
CA ARG A 370 13.04 -3.54 1.26
C ARG A 370 11.53 -3.30 1.22
N ASP A 371 10.92 -3.02 2.37
CA ASP A 371 9.49 -2.73 2.48
C ASP A 371 9.13 -1.39 1.83
N ALA A 372 10.01 -0.39 1.94
CA ALA A 372 9.83 0.88 1.25
C ALA A 372 9.84 0.73 -0.28
N ILE A 373 10.76 -0.08 -0.82
CA ILE A 373 10.80 -0.38 -2.26
C ILE A 373 9.53 -1.12 -2.69
N LEU A 374 9.09 -2.13 -1.92
CA LEU A 374 7.83 -2.82 -2.17
C LEU A 374 6.65 -1.85 -2.21
N ALA A 375 6.54 -0.95 -1.23
CA ALA A 375 5.48 0.04 -1.18
C ALA A 375 5.51 1.00 -2.37
N GLY A 376 6.69 1.50 -2.77
CA GLY A 376 6.86 2.36 -3.94
C GLY A 376 6.41 1.68 -5.24
N MET A 377 6.85 0.44 -5.48
CA MET A 377 6.45 -0.35 -6.66
C MET A 377 4.94 -0.61 -6.68
N THR A 378 4.35 -0.92 -5.52
CA THR A 378 2.92 -1.23 -5.38
C THR A 378 2.07 0.02 -5.63
N LEU A 379 2.40 1.16 -5.01
CA LEU A 379 1.69 2.42 -5.24
C LEU A 379 1.82 2.92 -6.68
N ASP A 380 3.00 2.81 -7.30
CA ASP A 380 3.17 3.10 -8.74
C ASP A 380 2.23 2.25 -9.61
N THR A 381 2.06 0.97 -9.25
CA THR A 381 1.12 0.07 -9.93
C THR A 381 -0.33 0.52 -9.74
N PHE A 382 -0.73 0.88 -8.52
CA PHE A 382 -2.09 1.38 -8.27
C PHE A 382 -2.39 2.65 -9.07
N HIS A 383 -1.42 3.55 -9.20
CA HIS A 383 -1.59 4.76 -10.03
C HIS A 383 -1.77 4.44 -11.51
N ARG A 384 -1.01 3.48 -12.04
CA ARG A 384 -1.17 3.03 -13.44
C ARG A 384 -2.51 2.34 -13.70
N HIS A 385 -3.22 1.94 -12.65
CA HIS A 385 -4.54 1.31 -12.68
C HIS A 385 -5.61 2.14 -11.96
N ALA A 386 -5.46 3.46 -11.92
CA ALA A 386 -6.40 4.37 -11.25
C ALA A 386 -7.82 4.38 -11.86
N ASP A 387 -7.99 3.84 -13.08
CA ASP A 387 -9.28 3.57 -13.69
C ASP A 387 -10.03 2.37 -13.06
N LYS A 388 -9.29 1.44 -12.45
CA LYS A 388 -9.79 0.17 -11.89
C LYS A 388 -9.86 0.19 -10.37
N ILE A 389 -8.81 0.71 -9.72
CA ILE A 389 -8.66 0.71 -8.25
C ILE A 389 -9.16 2.04 -7.68
N VAL A 390 -10.03 1.97 -6.70
CA VAL A 390 -10.57 3.18 -6.03
C VAL A 390 -10.18 3.28 -4.57
N MET A 391 -9.63 2.21 -3.98
CA MET A 391 -9.19 2.16 -2.59
C MET A 391 -8.11 1.08 -2.43
N ALA A 392 -7.17 1.32 -1.52
CA ALA A 392 -6.23 0.30 -1.07
C ALA A 392 -5.85 0.55 0.40
N ASN A 393 -5.68 -0.53 1.19
CA ASN A 393 -5.38 -0.40 2.61
C ASN A 393 -4.12 -1.18 2.93
N ILE A 394 -3.03 -0.47 3.26
CA ILE A 394 -1.80 -1.14 3.67
C ILE A 394 -2.00 -1.82 5.04
N ALA A 395 -1.50 -3.01 5.18
CA ALA A 395 -1.55 -3.80 6.39
C ALA A 395 -0.20 -3.76 7.13
N GLN A 396 -0.17 -3.16 8.34
CA GLN A 396 -1.24 -2.45 9.01
C GLN A 396 -0.74 -1.06 9.43
N LEU A 397 -1.59 -0.24 10.01
CA LEU A 397 -1.26 1.13 10.35
C LEU A 397 -0.05 1.25 11.29
N VAL A 398 -0.01 0.45 12.36
CA VAL A 398 1.03 0.51 13.40
C VAL A 398 1.32 -0.87 13.97
N ASN A 399 2.58 -1.15 14.31
CA ASN A 399 3.07 -2.32 15.05
C ASN A 399 2.86 -3.71 14.43
N CYS A 400 2.23 -3.82 13.28
CA CYS A 400 1.86 -5.11 12.70
C CYS A 400 2.15 -5.13 11.20
N LEU A 401 2.69 -6.23 10.70
CA LEU A 401 3.02 -6.44 9.29
C LEU A 401 3.83 -5.27 8.71
N GLN A 402 3.50 -4.78 7.51
CA GLN A 402 4.21 -3.63 6.92
C GLN A 402 3.70 -2.31 7.51
N ALA A 403 3.96 -2.09 8.79
CA ALA A 403 3.49 -0.91 9.51
C ALA A 403 4.19 0.38 9.07
N LEU A 404 3.44 1.49 9.12
CA LEU A 404 4.00 2.84 8.90
C LEU A 404 4.68 3.38 10.14
N PHE A 405 4.25 2.91 11.30
CA PHE A 405 4.71 3.39 12.61
C PHE A 405 5.01 2.24 13.54
N PHE A 406 5.97 2.48 14.43
CA PHE A 406 6.14 1.65 15.61
C PHE A 406 5.90 2.48 16.86
N ALA A 407 5.17 1.89 17.80
CA ALA A 407 4.83 2.50 19.07
C ALA A 407 4.87 1.46 20.20
N HIS A 408 5.50 1.78 21.31
CA HIS A 408 5.47 0.97 22.52
C HIS A 408 5.69 1.87 23.73
N GLU A 409 4.77 1.80 24.69
CA GLU A 409 4.77 2.71 25.84
C GLU A 409 4.86 4.19 25.37
N ASP A 410 5.86 4.95 25.81
CA ASP A 410 6.08 6.34 25.40
C ASP A 410 6.91 6.50 24.11
N LYS A 411 7.46 5.41 23.57
CA LYS A 411 8.27 5.42 22.35
C LYS A 411 7.40 5.44 21.09
N PHE A 412 7.90 6.12 20.07
CA PHE A 412 7.26 6.21 18.75
C PHE A 412 8.30 6.47 17.66
N THR A 413 8.19 5.80 16.52
CA THR A 413 9.07 6.05 15.36
C THR A 413 8.34 5.83 14.04
N LEU A 414 8.81 6.51 13.01
CA LEU A 414 8.37 6.35 11.62
C LEU A 414 9.18 5.23 10.96
N THR A 415 8.55 4.46 10.07
CA THR A 415 9.26 3.44 9.29
C THR A 415 9.68 3.97 7.91
N PRO A 416 10.55 3.28 7.18
CA PRO A 416 10.83 3.62 5.78
C PRO A 416 9.58 3.62 4.89
N THR A 417 8.60 2.76 5.19
CA THR A 417 7.29 2.72 4.49
C THR A 417 6.50 4.01 4.68
N TYR A 418 6.52 4.62 5.87
CA TYR A 418 5.90 5.94 6.10
C TYR A 418 6.43 7.00 5.14
N HIS A 419 7.75 7.06 4.97
CA HIS A 419 8.36 8.05 4.09
C HIS A 419 7.96 7.88 2.62
N VAL A 420 7.68 6.64 2.19
CA VAL A 420 7.11 6.40 0.86
C VAL A 420 5.71 7.00 0.75
N PHE A 421 4.83 6.77 1.74
CA PHE A 421 3.50 7.39 1.74
C PHE A 421 3.57 8.91 1.73
N ASP A 422 4.51 9.51 2.49
CA ASP A 422 4.73 10.97 2.48
C ASP A 422 5.17 11.47 1.09
N LEU A 423 6.13 10.80 0.45
CA LEU A 423 6.54 11.14 -0.92
C LEU A 423 5.38 11.04 -1.92
N PHE A 424 4.56 10.00 -1.81
CA PHE A 424 3.46 9.71 -2.73
C PHE A 424 2.20 10.56 -2.47
N THR A 425 2.07 11.21 -1.31
CA THR A 425 0.93 12.08 -0.97
C THR A 425 0.66 13.15 -2.04
N ALA A 426 1.69 13.59 -2.77
CA ALA A 426 1.58 14.57 -3.84
C ALA A 426 0.74 14.09 -5.05
N HIS A 427 0.46 12.80 -5.18
CA HIS A 427 -0.40 12.25 -6.22
C HIS A 427 -1.89 12.24 -5.86
N GLN A 428 -2.23 12.37 -4.57
CA GLN A 428 -3.61 12.25 -4.10
C GLN A 428 -4.54 13.27 -4.78
N GLY A 429 -5.63 12.77 -5.34
CA GLY A 429 -6.63 13.58 -6.00
C GLY A 429 -6.26 14.10 -7.39
N SER A 430 -5.03 13.85 -7.84
CA SER A 430 -4.54 14.19 -9.18
C SER A 430 -4.99 13.17 -10.23
N GLU A 431 -4.91 13.52 -11.50
CA GLU A 431 -5.18 12.62 -12.60
C GLU A 431 -3.92 11.84 -12.98
N SER A 432 -3.98 10.51 -12.90
CA SER A 432 -2.91 9.64 -13.38
C SER A 432 -2.79 9.74 -14.90
N VAL A 433 -1.56 9.85 -15.40
CA VAL A 433 -1.27 9.91 -16.82
C VAL A 433 -0.38 8.74 -17.25
N ARG A 434 -0.53 8.31 -18.52
CA ARG A 434 0.24 7.18 -19.03
C ARG A 434 1.74 7.42 -18.90
N THR A 435 2.41 6.46 -18.29
CA THR A 435 3.85 6.47 -18.04
C THR A 435 4.47 5.21 -18.65
N LEU A 436 5.39 5.40 -19.60
CA LEU A 436 6.13 4.31 -20.24
C LEU A 436 7.54 4.26 -19.67
N VAL A 437 7.94 3.11 -19.16
CA VAL A 437 9.25 2.89 -18.52
C VAL A 437 10.05 1.87 -19.31
N SER A 438 11.25 2.24 -19.71
CA SER A 438 12.26 1.35 -20.29
C SER A 438 13.53 1.44 -19.46
N ALA A 439 13.94 0.34 -18.85
CA ALA A 439 15.15 0.24 -18.02
C ALA A 439 15.72 -1.17 -18.10
N PRO A 440 17.03 -1.35 -17.90
CA PRO A 440 17.62 -2.67 -17.70
C PRO A 440 16.94 -3.38 -16.55
N ARG A 441 16.73 -4.69 -16.68
CA ARG A 441 16.11 -5.48 -15.61
C ARG A 441 17.12 -5.77 -14.50
N ALA A 442 16.73 -5.64 -13.25
CA ALA A 442 17.50 -6.12 -12.11
C ALA A 442 17.60 -7.66 -12.17
N LYS A 443 18.82 -8.18 -12.23
CA LYS A 443 19.09 -9.63 -12.36
C LYS A 443 19.42 -10.22 -10.99
N TYR A 444 18.87 -11.39 -10.71
CA TYR A 444 19.15 -12.13 -9.48
C TYR A 444 19.05 -13.64 -9.71
N THR A 445 19.31 -14.42 -8.67
CA THR A 445 19.15 -15.86 -8.71
C THR A 445 17.96 -16.25 -7.85
N ARG A 446 17.14 -17.17 -8.33
CA ARG A 446 16.05 -17.79 -7.59
C ARG A 446 16.18 -19.30 -7.65
N ASP A 447 16.36 -19.97 -6.49
CA ASP A 447 16.58 -21.41 -6.40
C ASP A 447 17.70 -21.89 -7.35
N GLY A 448 18.81 -21.16 -7.40
CA GLY A 448 19.94 -21.44 -8.28
C GLY A 448 19.70 -21.16 -9.77
N LYS A 449 18.55 -20.58 -10.15
CA LYS A 449 18.20 -20.26 -11.55
C LYS A 449 18.21 -18.75 -11.77
N PRO A 450 18.62 -18.29 -12.96
CA PRO A 450 18.53 -16.88 -13.32
C PRO A 450 17.08 -16.36 -13.27
N ALA A 451 16.88 -15.25 -12.62
CA ALA A 451 15.61 -14.53 -12.53
C ALA A 451 15.83 -13.02 -12.75
N SER A 452 14.76 -12.28 -12.97
CA SER A 452 14.87 -10.82 -13.13
C SER A 452 13.58 -10.13 -12.72
N LEU A 453 13.75 -8.92 -12.18
CA LEU A 453 12.68 -7.99 -11.83
C LEU A 453 12.74 -6.76 -12.75
N ARG A 454 11.68 -5.96 -12.84
CA ARG A 454 11.73 -4.65 -13.52
C ARG A 454 12.84 -3.78 -12.91
N GLY A 455 13.62 -3.09 -13.73
CA GLY A 455 14.73 -2.27 -13.22
C GLY A 455 14.27 -0.95 -12.62
N LEU A 456 13.18 -0.38 -13.13
CA LEU A 456 12.52 0.79 -12.55
C LEU A 456 11.00 0.58 -12.52
N SER A 457 10.34 1.10 -11.48
CA SER A 457 8.92 1.36 -11.45
C SER A 457 8.69 2.86 -11.43
N SER A 458 7.61 3.33 -12.06
CA SER A 458 7.28 4.75 -12.09
C SER A 458 5.79 4.96 -12.36
N SER A 459 5.28 6.05 -11.83
CA SER A 459 3.97 6.59 -12.17
C SER A 459 4.03 8.10 -12.23
N ALA A 460 3.06 8.71 -12.92
CA ALA A 460 2.95 10.15 -13.01
C ALA A 460 1.50 10.60 -12.85
N SER A 461 1.30 11.77 -12.26
CA SER A 461 -0.02 12.39 -12.17
C SER A 461 0.05 13.89 -12.29
N GLN A 462 -1.02 14.48 -12.83
CA GLN A 462 -1.11 15.91 -13.10
C GLN A 462 -2.30 16.55 -12.39
N GLN A 463 -2.08 17.72 -11.85
CA GLN A 463 -3.13 18.62 -11.33
C GLN A 463 -2.84 20.06 -11.78
N GLY A 464 -3.55 20.54 -12.77
CA GLY A 464 -3.27 21.82 -13.40
C GLY A 464 -1.85 21.87 -13.96
N LYS A 465 -1.03 22.82 -13.52
CA LYS A 465 0.39 22.95 -13.90
C LYS A 465 1.35 22.15 -13.03
N GLN A 466 0.87 21.41 -12.06
CA GLN A 466 1.72 20.56 -11.22
C GLN A 466 1.70 19.13 -11.76
N LEU A 467 2.89 18.60 -12.04
CA LEU A 467 3.13 17.21 -12.40
C LEU A 467 3.98 16.56 -11.32
N THR A 468 3.52 15.45 -10.80
CA THR A 468 4.27 14.61 -9.88
C THR A 468 4.68 13.33 -10.58
N ILE A 469 5.95 12.97 -10.48
CA ILE A 469 6.49 11.69 -10.97
C ILE A 469 7.14 10.98 -9.79
N THR A 470 6.83 9.71 -9.60
CA THR A 470 7.57 8.84 -8.68
C THR A 470 8.40 7.84 -9.47
N ILE A 471 9.59 7.52 -8.96
CA ILE A 471 10.51 6.54 -9.53
C ILE A 471 11.04 5.67 -8.40
N THR A 472 10.83 4.36 -8.52
CA THR A 472 11.35 3.36 -7.60
C THR A 472 12.40 2.53 -8.30
N ASN A 473 13.63 2.53 -7.77
CA ASN A 473 14.73 1.68 -8.23
C ASN A 473 14.91 0.51 -7.25
N PRO A 474 14.52 -0.72 -7.62
CA PRO A 474 14.70 -1.91 -6.78
C PRO A 474 16.09 -2.54 -6.89
N ASP A 475 16.96 -2.10 -7.81
CA ASP A 475 18.28 -2.69 -7.97
C ASP A 475 19.15 -2.42 -6.73
N LEU A 476 19.91 -3.42 -6.28
CA LEU A 476 20.76 -3.31 -5.10
C LEU A 476 22.07 -2.58 -5.39
N THR A 477 22.53 -2.57 -6.64
CA THR A 477 23.87 -2.13 -7.02
C THR A 477 23.87 -1.08 -8.11
N GLU A 478 22.92 -1.15 -9.05
CA GLU A 478 22.93 -0.31 -10.24
C GLU A 478 22.09 0.97 -10.05
N ALA A 479 22.75 2.09 -10.26
CA ALA A 479 22.07 3.37 -10.47
C ALA A 479 21.72 3.51 -11.95
N HIS A 480 20.53 4.02 -12.24
CA HIS A 480 20.07 4.22 -13.62
C HIS A 480 20.05 5.70 -13.98
N GLU A 481 20.94 6.12 -14.89
CA GLU A 481 20.83 7.42 -15.53
C GLU A 481 19.59 7.41 -16.44
N THR A 482 18.57 8.15 -16.04
CA THR A 482 17.22 8.08 -16.61
C THR A 482 16.89 9.36 -17.37
N GLU A 483 16.58 9.23 -18.64
CA GLU A 483 15.93 10.28 -19.43
C GLU A 483 14.44 10.34 -19.14
N ILE A 484 13.92 11.49 -18.72
CA ILE A 484 12.50 11.71 -18.48
C ILE A 484 11.99 12.70 -19.51
N ALA A 485 11.14 12.23 -20.43
CA ALA A 485 10.58 13.00 -21.52
C ALA A 485 9.09 13.30 -21.27
N LEU A 486 8.71 14.56 -21.25
CA LEU A 486 7.31 14.97 -21.15
C LEU A 486 6.74 15.18 -22.55
N ARG A 487 5.61 14.52 -22.85
CA ARG A 487 4.87 14.71 -24.10
C ARG A 487 3.66 15.58 -23.85
N GLY A 488 3.64 16.79 -24.44
CA GLY A 488 2.53 17.73 -24.33
C GLY A 488 2.77 18.97 -23.44
N ALA A 489 3.92 19.06 -22.75
CA ALA A 489 4.31 20.26 -22.02
C ALA A 489 5.83 20.35 -21.86
N SER A 490 6.31 21.50 -21.35
CA SER A 490 7.72 21.73 -21.00
C SER A 490 7.88 21.96 -19.51
N VAL A 491 9.09 21.69 -19.00
CA VAL A 491 9.46 21.85 -17.60
C VAL A 491 9.85 23.29 -17.34
N LYS A 492 9.23 23.92 -16.32
CA LYS A 492 9.64 25.21 -15.78
C LYS A 492 10.55 25.06 -14.58
N GLU A 493 10.18 24.20 -13.64
CA GLU A 493 10.92 23.96 -12.40
C GLU A 493 10.78 22.50 -11.99
N VAL A 494 11.79 21.92 -11.35
CA VAL A 494 11.76 20.57 -10.77
C VAL A 494 12.34 20.57 -9.37
N LYS A 495 11.63 19.92 -8.43
CA LYS A 495 12.14 19.59 -7.09
C LYS A 495 12.22 18.09 -6.95
N VAL A 496 13.31 17.61 -6.39
CA VAL A 496 13.58 16.17 -6.23
C VAL A 496 13.74 15.86 -4.76
N THR A 497 13.06 14.80 -4.31
CA THR A 497 13.20 14.26 -2.95
C THR A 497 13.36 12.75 -3.06
N THR A 498 14.40 12.19 -2.44
CA THR A 498 14.75 10.76 -2.56
C THR A 498 14.90 10.14 -1.18
N LEU A 499 14.26 8.99 -0.98
CA LEU A 499 14.52 8.05 0.10
C LEU A 499 15.42 6.96 -0.44
N SER A 500 16.57 6.69 0.21
CA SER A 500 17.49 5.62 -0.21
C SER A 500 18.30 5.09 0.97
N GLY A 501 18.77 3.84 0.87
CA GLY A 501 19.57 3.21 1.90
C GLY A 501 19.92 1.77 1.55
N ALA A 502 20.73 1.11 2.39
CA ALA A 502 20.94 -0.33 2.27
C ALA A 502 19.61 -1.09 2.40
N MET A 503 19.47 -2.26 1.77
CA MET A 503 18.22 -3.03 1.77
C MET A 503 17.67 -3.35 3.16
N THR A 504 18.54 -3.42 4.19
CA THR A 504 18.19 -3.70 5.59
C THR A 504 18.13 -2.44 6.46
N ALA A 505 18.39 -1.26 5.89
CA ALA A 505 18.34 -0.01 6.65
C ALA A 505 16.91 0.25 7.15
N HIS A 506 16.79 0.65 8.41
CA HIS A 506 15.50 0.85 9.09
C HIS A 506 15.63 1.85 10.24
N ASN A 507 14.51 2.39 10.67
CA ASN A 507 14.40 3.19 11.89
C ASN A 507 14.00 2.28 13.07
N SER A 508 14.54 2.57 14.25
CA SER A 508 14.22 1.92 15.52
C SER A 508 13.91 2.95 16.60
N PHE A 509 13.52 2.52 17.79
CA PHE A 509 13.32 3.44 18.92
C PHE A 509 14.62 4.10 19.39
N GLU A 510 15.78 3.45 19.18
CA GLU A 510 17.09 3.96 19.52
C GLU A 510 17.67 4.90 18.44
N ASN A 511 17.23 4.74 17.20
CA ASN A 511 17.65 5.57 16.07
C ASN A 511 16.46 5.84 15.13
N THR A 512 15.69 6.85 15.46
CA THR A 512 14.44 7.20 14.76
C THR A 512 14.65 7.89 13.41
N HIS A 513 15.91 8.27 13.07
CA HIS A 513 16.28 9.05 11.88
C HIS A 513 17.36 8.35 11.02
N ALA A 514 17.50 7.03 11.14
CA ALA A 514 18.49 6.27 10.36
C ALA A 514 18.19 6.29 8.85
N VAL A 515 16.90 6.36 8.51
CA VAL A 515 16.39 6.40 7.13
C VAL A 515 15.41 7.56 7.01
N GLU A 516 15.76 8.57 6.23
CA GLU A 516 14.96 9.76 5.97
C GLU A 516 15.10 10.22 4.52
N PRO A 517 14.08 10.87 3.93
CA PRO A 517 14.17 11.48 2.61
C PRO A 517 15.19 12.62 2.59
N LYS A 518 15.89 12.77 1.47
CA LYS A 518 16.86 13.85 1.23
C LYS A 518 16.55 14.57 -0.07
N GLU A 519 16.89 15.84 -0.13
CA GLU A 519 16.82 16.60 -1.37
C GLU A 519 17.81 16.02 -2.41
N GLY A 520 17.33 15.91 -3.65
CA GLY A 520 18.09 15.46 -4.80
C GLY A 520 18.15 16.53 -5.89
N ARG A 521 18.72 16.17 -7.04
CA ARG A 521 18.81 17.04 -8.21
C ARG A 521 18.51 16.28 -9.48
N ALA A 522 17.81 16.94 -10.41
CA ALA A 522 17.68 16.54 -11.80
C ALA A 522 18.18 17.66 -12.69
N THR A 523 18.70 17.34 -13.84
CA THR A 523 19.24 18.32 -14.80
C THR A 523 18.28 18.44 -15.99
N LEU A 524 17.83 19.64 -16.28
CA LEU A 524 17.06 19.91 -17.50
C LEU A 524 18.04 20.16 -18.66
N ARG A 525 17.99 19.30 -19.66
CA ARG A 525 18.78 19.40 -20.88
C ARG A 525 18.14 20.43 -21.83
N SER A 526 18.92 21.01 -22.74
CA SER A 526 18.47 22.08 -23.66
C SER A 526 17.35 21.65 -24.61
N ASP A 527 17.18 20.36 -24.84
CA ASP A 527 16.09 19.78 -25.64
C ASP A 527 14.81 19.49 -24.83
N GLY A 528 14.77 19.92 -23.56
CA GLY A 528 13.60 19.78 -22.69
C GLY A 528 13.50 18.44 -21.95
N ILE A 529 14.48 17.56 -22.10
CA ILE A 529 14.52 16.27 -21.40
C ILE A 529 15.15 16.46 -20.01
N LEU A 530 14.52 15.93 -18.97
CA LEU A 530 15.11 15.85 -17.64
C LEU A 530 16.01 14.62 -17.56
N ILE A 531 17.19 14.79 -16.98
CA ILE A 531 18.13 13.72 -16.63
C ILE A 531 18.13 13.55 -15.13
N TYR A 532 17.82 12.36 -14.66
CA TYR A 532 17.86 11.98 -13.27
C TYR A 532 18.62 10.67 -13.07
N ASN A 533 19.51 10.62 -12.09
CA ASN A 533 20.21 9.39 -11.73
C ASN A 533 19.49 8.71 -10.56
N ALA A 534 18.71 7.68 -10.87
CA ALA A 534 17.97 6.90 -9.89
C ALA A 534 18.94 5.98 -9.11
N ALA A 535 19.26 6.34 -7.88
CA ALA A 535 20.17 5.59 -7.02
C ALA A 535 19.67 4.16 -6.76
N PRO A 536 20.55 3.20 -6.45
CA PRO A 536 20.14 1.87 -6.00
C PRO A 536 19.27 1.96 -4.74
N VAL A 537 18.34 1.03 -4.57
CA VAL A 537 17.45 0.91 -3.41
C VAL A 537 16.86 2.28 -3.04
N SER A 538 16.14 2.88 -3.97
CA SER A 538 15.60 4.23 -3.77
C SER A 538 14.16 4.40 -4.23
N VAL A 539 13.46 5.31 -3.56
CA VAL A 539 12.15 5.83 -3.96
C VAL A 539 12.27 7.34 -4.08
N THR A 540 11.96 7.87 -5.24
CA THR A 540 12.15 9.30 -5.55
C THR A 540 10.84 9.93 -6.01
N LYS A 541 10.60 11.15 -5.53
CA LYS A 541 9.55 12.05 -6.02
C LYS A 541 10.18 13.20 -6.78
N LEU A 542 9.71 13.45 -7.99
CA LEU A 542 9.95 14.68 -8.74
C LEU A 542 8.64 15.49 -8.78
N GLN A 543 8.68 16.68 -8.24
CA GLN A 543 7.59 17.67 -8.35
C GLN A 543 7.98 18.69 -9.40
N ILE A 544 7.20 18.77 -10.47
CA ILE A 544 7.50 19.56 -11.67
C ILE A 544 6.41 20.61 -11.83
N THR A 545 6.83 21.87 -11.97
CA THR A 545 5.95 22.94 -12.45
C THR A 545 6.07 23.01 -13.97
N LEU A 546 4.96 22.86 -14.67
CA LEU A 546 4.90 22.97 -16.13
C LEU A 546 4.88 24.43 -16.58
N ALA A 547 5.47 24.72 -17.72
CA ALA A 547 5.55 26.06 -18.28
C ALA A 547 4.19 26.65 -18.74
#